data_b613888083e5a202fc4f3df48b00b2c8
#
_entry.id   b613888083e5a202fc4f3df48b00b2c8
#
_cell.length_a   1.000
_cell.length_b   1.000
_cell.length_c   1.000
_cell.angle_alpha   90.00
_cell.angle_beta   90.00
_cell.angle_gamma   90.00
#
_symmetry.space_group_name_H-M   'P 1'
#
loop_
_entity.id
_entity.type
_entity.pdbx_description
1 polymer ?
#
loop_
_entity_poly.entity_id
_entity_poly.type
_entity_poly.pdbx_seq_one_letter_code
_entity_poly.pdbx_strand_id
1 'polypeptide(L)'
;MYCKPVDSIGFVSSFDPELGTMMNRELTRQQDGLELIASENFASPAVIAAMGSILTNKYAEGLPGKRYYGGCHVVDEIESLCIQRAKELFGAEFANVQPHSGAQANMAVQLALLQPGDTMMGMSLANGGHLSHGSPANISGKYYNVVSYDVNHETGLIDYDQIRDMAKKCQPKLIIAGASAYPRAIDFSIFADIAHEVGAVLLVDMAHIAGLVAGGAHQSPIPYADIVTTTTHKTLRGPRGGLIMGKEEFAKKINSAVFPGTQGGPLEHVIAAKAVCLKEAMSEDFKVYAHNVVSNAKVMADALLEEGFDLVTGGTDNHLMLADLRPMNITGAELQIRCDANHITLNKNAIPNDPQKPSVTSGVRIGTAAVTTRGLGAEEMKQIAHCVALTAKDFEGSADEVKATVASICEKFPLYK
;
A
#
# COMPACT_ATOMS: atom_id res chain seq x y z
N MET A 1 13.21 5.04 -22.77
CA MET A 1 14.55 5.66 -22.60
C MET A 1 14.64 6.16 -21.18
N TYR A 2 15.27 5.38 -20.28
CA TYR A 2 15.47 5.82 -18.89
C TYR A 2 16.62 6.84 -18.89
N CYS A 3 16.28 8.11 -18.66
CA CYS A 3 17.30 9.09 -18.33
C CYS A 3 18.05 8.64 -17.08
N LYS A 4 19.37 8.85 -17.04
CA LYS A 4 20.15 8.63 -15.80
C LYS A 4 19.46 9.36 -14.65
N PRO A 5 19.33 8.74 -13.46
CA PRO A 5 18.81 9.45 -12.30
C PRO A 5 19.65 10.71 -12.07
N VAL A 6 18.98 11.81 -11.71
CA VAL A 6 19.70 12.96 -11.18
C VAL A 6 20.48 12.46 -9.97
N ASP A 7 21.79 12.65 -9.94
CA ASP A 7 22.64 12.25 -8.81
C ASP A 7 22.38 13.16 -7.59
N SER A 8 21.19 13.02 -7.02
CA SER A 8 20.78 13.78 -5.84
C SER A 8 21.58 13.37 -4.60
N ILE A 9 21.99 12.11 -4.51
CA ILE A 9 22.81 11.61 -3.39
C ILE A 9 24.22 12.21 -3.47
N GLY A 10 24.87 12.23 -4.66
CA GLY A 10 26.17 12.86 -4.84
C GLY A 10 26.12 14.35 -4.56
N PHE A 11 25.06 15.05 -4.98
CA PHE A 11 24.87 16.46 -4.67
C PHE A 11 24.76 16.72 -3.16
N VAL A 12 23.90 15.95 -2.45
CA VAL A 12 23.77 16.04 -0.98
C VAL A 12 25.10 15.71 -0.29
N SER A 13 25.80 14.67 -0.74
CA SER A 13 27.10 14.26 -0.18
C SER A 13 28.16 15.34 -0.28
N SER A 14 28.12 16.17 -1.33
CA SER A 14 29.06 17.30 -1.50
C SER A 14 28.82 18.44 -0.52
N PHE A 15 27.59 18.59 -0.02
CA PHE A 15 27.18 19.63 0.92
C PHE A 15 27.16 19.12 2.37
N ASP A 16 26.61 17.95 2.59
CA ASP A 16 26.50 17.26 3.88
C ASP A 16 27.02 15.82 3.75
N PRO A 17 28.34 15.61 3.98
CA PRO A 17 28.97 14.30 3.81
C PRO A 17 28.44 13.24 4.81
N GLU A 18 27.99 13.65 6.01
CA GLU A 18 27.44 12.74 7.02
C GLU A 18 26.10 12.17 6.53
N LEU A 19 25.16 13.01 6.14
CA LEU A 19 23.89 12.57 5.57
C LEU A 19 24.09 11.80 4.25
N GLY A 20 24.98 12.29 3.39
CA GLY A 20 25.32 11.64 2.13
C GLY A 20 25.83 10.21 2.32
N THR A 21 26.63 9.98 3.36
CA THR A 21 27.10 8.62 3.71
C THR A 21 25.92 7.71 4.10
N MET A 22 24.96 8.21 4.87
CA MET A 22 23.78 7.44 5.27
C MET A 22 22.87 7.12 4.06
N MET A 23 22.67 8.11 3.17
CA MET A 23 21.90 7.92 1.93
C MET A 23 22.54 6.89 1.00
N ASN A 24 23.87 6.91 0.86
CA ASN A 24 24.59 5.90 0.07
C ASN A 24 24.45 4.49 0.69
N ARG A 25 24.49 4.35 2.01
CA ARG A 25 24.27 3.07 2.68
C ARG A 25 22.87 2.54 2.42
N GLU A 26 21.83 3.39 2.43
CA GLU A 26 20.47 2.99 2.11
C GLU A 26 20.33 2.60 0.62
N LEU A 27 20.98 3.33 -0.29
CA LEU A 27 21.03 2.94 -1.70
C LEU A 27 21.65 1.54 -1.88
N THR A 28 22.79 1.29 -1.22
CA THR A 28 23.47 -0.02 -1.22
C THR A 28 22.55 -1.10 -0.65
N ARG A 29 21.86 -0.85 0.47
CA ARG A 29 20.90 -1.81 1.05
C ARG A 29 19.81 -2.19 0.05
N GLN A 30 19.25 -1.21 -0.65
CA GLN A 30 18.21 -1.46 -1.66
C GLN A 30 18.76 -2.20 -2.89
N GLN A 31 19.99 -1.89 -3.31
CA GLN A 31 20.63 -2.55 -4.46
C GLN A 31 21.01 -4.00 -4.18
N ASP A 32 21.52 -4.28 -2.99
CA ASP A 32 22.09 -5.57 -2.63
C ASP A 32 21.09 -6.50 -1.92
N GLY A 33 19.87 -6.04 -1.66
CA GLY A 33 18.82 -6.81 -0.98
C GLY A 33 17.58 -7.04 -1.85
N LEU A 34 16.78 -8.02 -1.44
CA LEU A 34 15.47 -8.34 -2.04
C LEU A 34 14.35 -7.79 -1.15
N GLU A 35 13.55 -6.89 -1.69
CA GLU A 35 12.45 -6.22 -0.98
C GLU A 35 11.14 -6.99 -1.17
N LEU A 36 10.66 -7.64 -0.11
CA LEU A 36 9.41 -8.41 -0.09
C LEU A 36 8.35 -7.81 0.85
N ILE A 37 8.55 -6.62 1.39
CA ILE A 37 7.50 -5.93 2.12
C ILE A 37 6.38 -5.54 1.15
N ALA A 38 5.19 -6.09 1.33
CA ALA A 38 4.06 -5.93 0.40
C ALA A 38 3.59 -4.48 0.21
N SER A 39 3.94 -3.58 1.12
CA SER A 39 3.62 -2.15 1.08
C SER A 39 4.75 -1.28 0.54
N GLU A 40 5.84 -1.85 0.06
CA GLU A 40 6.97 -1.14 -0.52
C GLU A 40 7.09 -1.36 -2.03
N ASN A 41 7.76 -0.40 -2.69
CA ASN A 41 8.06 -0.46 -4.11
C ASN A 41 9.17 0.54 -4.45
N PHE A 42 9.71 0.42 -5.66
CA PHE A 42 10.74 1.32 -6.17
C PHE A 42 10.11 2.36 -7.10
N ALA A 43 10.13 3.62 -6.69
CA ALA A 43 9.67 4.73 -7.51
C ALA A 43 10.62 4.97 -8.70
N SER A 44 10.07 5.41 -9.82
CA SER A 44 10.89 5.74 -11.00
C SER A 44 11.81 6.95 -10.75
N PRO A 45 12.92 7.07 -11.49
CA PRO A 45 13.76 8.27 -11.43
C PRO A 45 13.00 9.58 -11.68
N ALA A 46 11.96 9.56 -12.53
CA ALA A 46 11.13 10.73 -12.80
C ALA A 46 10.27 11.14 -11.61
N VAL A 47 9.70 10.17 -10.89
CA VAL A 47 8.97 10.39 -9.63
C VAL A 47 9.90 10.98 -8.58
N ILE A 48 11.11 10.42 -8.41
CA ILE A 48 12.11 10.90 -7.44
C ILE A 48 12.56 12.32 -7.79
N ALA A 49 12.81 12.61 -9.07
CA ALA A 49 13.21 13.94 -9.52
C ALA A 49 12.12 15.00 -9.26
N ALA A 50 10.85 14.66 -9.47
CA ALA A 50 9.73 15.57 -9.16
C ALA A 50 9.65 15.89 -7.66
N MET A 51 9.91 14.89 -6.80
CA MET A 51 9.97 15.07 -5.34
C MET A 51 11.04 16.04 -4.89
N GLY A 52 12.21 16.08 -5.58
CA GLY A 52 13.33 17.00 -5.31
C GLY A 52 13.24 18.35 -6.02
N SER A 53 12.06 18.75 -6.53
CA SER A 53 11.91 19.97 -7.34
C SER A 53 11.72 21.23 -6.50
N ILE A 54 11.87 22.40 -7.18
CA ILE A 54 11.66 23.73 -6.60
C ILE A 54 10.20 23.96 -6.12
N LEU A 55 9.27 23.09 -6.46
CA LEU A 55 7.87 23.18 -6.04
C LEU A 55 7.71 23.09 -4.52
N THR A 56 8.71 22.55 -3.81
CA THR A 56 8.77 22.57 -2.34
C THR A 56 8.73 23.99 -1.76
N ASN A 57 9.12 25.03 -2.53
CA ASN A 57 9.15 26.41 -2.08
C ASN A 57 7.76 27.08 -2.05
N LYS A 58 6.76 26.46 -2.71
CA LYS A 58 5.45 27.13 -2.90
C LYS A 58 4.45 26.80 -1.83
N TYR A 59 3.92 27.84 -1.18
CA TYR A 59 2.79 27.76 -0.24
C TYR A 59 1.45 28.00 -0.98
N ALA A 60 0.55 27.01 -0.99
CA ALA A 60 -0.64 27.03 -1.83
C ALA A 60 -1.91 26.54 -1.11
N GLU A 61 -2.20 27.06 0.11
CA GLU A 61 -3.43 26.73 0.82
C GLU A 61 -4.68 27.02 -0.01
N GLY A 62 -5.64 26.13 0.09
CA GLY A 62 -6.86 26.13 -0.72
C GLY A 62 -6.81 25.09 -1.84
N LEU A 63 -7.62 25.29 -2.86
CA LEU A 63 -7.75 24.42 -4.03
C LEU A 63 -7.39 25.17 -5.31
N PRO A 64 -7.13 24.51 -6.45
CA PRO A 64 -6.90 25.17 -7.72
C PRO A 64 -7.99 26.21 -8.05
N GLY A 65 -7.56 27.42 -8.39
CA GLY A 65 -8.43 28.58 -8.65
C GLY A 65 -9.09 29.21 -7.41
N LYS A 66 -8.88 28.67 -6.21
CA LYS A 66 -9.44 29.15 -4.92
C LYS A 66 -8.37 29.12 -3.82
N ARG A 67 -7.24 29.77 -4.08
CA ARG A 67 -6.11 29.81 -3.13
C ARG A 67 -6.20 31.01 -2.18
N TYR A 68 -5.61 30.84 -1.01
CA TYR A 68 -5.48 31.90 -0.01
C TYR A 68 -4.22 32.75 -0.25
N TYR A 69 -3.30 32.32 -1.13
CA TYR A 69 -2.03 32.99 -1.44
C TYR A 69 -1.92 33.35 -2.91
N GLY A 70 -1.17 34.41 -3.21
CA GLY A 70 -0.82 34.80 -4.57
C GLY A 70 0.25 33.89 -5.21
N GLY A 71 0.43 34.01 -6.52
CA GLY A 71 1.47 33.29 -7.26
C GLY A 71 1.22 31.78 -7.45
N CYS A 72 -0.02 31.33 -7.36
CA CYS A 72 -0.37 29.90 -7.40
C CYS A 72 -0.75 29.40 -8.82
N HIS A 73 -0.80 30.27 -9.83
CA HIS A 73 -1.33 29.90 -11.14
C HIS A 73 -0.61 28.68 -11.77
N VAL A 74 0.71 28.54 -11.59
CA VAL A 74 1.46 27.37 -12.12
C VAL A 74 1.17 26.11 -11.31
N VAL A 75 1.14 26.18 -9.98
CA VAL A 75 0.81 24.99 -9.15
C VAL A 75 -0.66 24.61 -9.29
N ASP A 76 -1.55 25.55 -9.63
CA ASP A 76 -2.94 25.23 -9.97
C ASP A 76 -3.03 24.36 -11.23
N GLU A 77 -2.19 24.62 -12.25
CA GLU A 77 -2.09 23.78 -13.44
C GLU A 77 -1.55 22.38 -13.10
N ILE A 78 -0.52 22.30 -12.25
CA ILE A 78 0.09 21.02 -11.81
C ILE A 78 -0.92 20.18 -11.02
N GLU A 79 -1.56 20.78 -10.03
CA GLU A 79 -2.57 20.07 -9.21
C GLU A 79 -3.78 19.66 -10.05
N SER A 80 -4.26 20.53 -10.94
CA SER A 80 -5.36 20.22 -11.86
C SER A 80 -5.02 19.06 -12.80
N LEU A 81 -3.79 19.02 -13.33
CA LEU A 81 -3.31 17.91 -14.13
C LEU A 81 -3.27 16.60 -13.33
N CYS A 82 -2.83 16.66 -12.07
CA CYS A 82 -2.82 15.48 -11.19
C CYS A 82 -4.25 14.97 -10.92
N ILE A 83 -5.19 15.87 -10.62
CA ILE A 83 -6.61 15.56 -10.42
C ILE A 83 -7.20 14.91 -11.69
N GLN A 84 -6.96 15.52 -12.86
CA GLN A 84 -7.43 14.99 -14.14
C GLN A 84 -6.92 13.56 -14.37
N ARG A 85 -5.61 13.32 -14.18
CA ARG A 85 -5.00 12.00 -14.36
C ARG A 85 -5.55 10.96 -13.38
N ALA A 86 -5.82 11.34 -12.13
CA ALA A 86 -6.42 10.44 -11.15
C ALA A 86 -7.85 10.04 -11.58
N LYS A 87 -8.67 11.01 -12.00
CA LYS A 87 -10.02 10.77 -12.51
C LYS A 87 -10.01 9.88 -13.76
N GLU A 88 -9.13 10.17 -14.70
CA GLU A 88 -9.01 9.43 -15.97
C GLU A 88 -8.54 7.98 -15.74
N LEU A 89 -7.50 7.78 -14.91
CA LEU A 89 -6.93 6.47 -14.66
C LEU A 89 -7.90 5.52 -13.95
N PHE A 90 -8.63 6.03 -12.97
CA PHE A 90 -9.51 5.21 -12.14
C PHE A 90 -11.00 5.28 -12.52
N GLY A 91 -11.40 6.23 -13.37
CA GLY A 91 -12.79 6.43 -13.75
C GLY A 91 -13.64 7.11 -12.66
N ALA A 92 -13.04 7.93 -11.82
CA ALA A 92 -13.72 8.61 -10.72
C ALA A 92 -14.38 9.93 -11.15
N GLU A 93 -15.49 10.30 -10.51
CA GLU A 93 -16.19 11.56 -10.80
C GLU A 93 -15.44 12.76 -10.21
N PHE A 94 -14.85 12.61 -9.01
CA PHE A 94 -13.96 13.61 -8.41
C PHE A 94 -12.66 12.97 -7.89
N ALA A 95 -11.63 13.80 -7.68
CA ALA A 95 -10.42 13.43 -6.97
C ALA A 95 -9.87 14.60 -6.14
N ASN A 96 -9.34 14.29 -4.95
CA ASN A 96 -8.50 15.18 -4.16
C ASN A 96 -7.11 14.56 -4.03
N VAL A 97 -6.09 15.29 -4.48
CA VAL A 97 -4.69 14.81 -4.56
C VAL A 97 -3.81 15.36 -3.45
N GLN A 98 -4.37 16.15 -2.54
CA GLN A 98 -3.62 16.82 -1.46
C GLN A 98 -3.28 15.94 -0.25
N PRO A 99 -3.96 14.82 0.09
CA PRO A 99 -3.59 14.04 1.27
C PRO A 99 -2.11 13.66 1.28
N HIS A 100 -1.45 13.94 2.43
CA HIS A 100 -0.01 13.66 2.60
C HIS A 100 0.28 12.16 2.75
N SER A 101 -0.73 11.37 3.15
CA SER A 101 -0.64 9.92 3.32
C SER A 101 -2.01 9.26 3.18
N GLY A 102 -2.05 7.92 3.03
CA GLY A 102 -3.30 7.16 3.06
C GLY A 102 -4.04 7.30 4.40
N ALA A 103 -3.31 7.34 5.52
CA ALA A 103 -3.92 7.55 6.84
C ALA A 103 -4.63 8.91 6.94
N GLN A 104 -4.04 9.99 6.38
CA GLN A 104 -4.67 11.31 6.34
C GLN A 104 -5.83 11.36 5.35
N ALA A 105 -5.77 10.62 4.24
CA ALA A 105 -6.91 10.46 3.35
C ALA A 105 -8.11 9.83 4.08
N ASN A 106 -7.89 8.72 4.79
CA ASN A 106 -8.93 8.07 5.59
C ASN A 106 -9.46 8.99 6.70
N MET A 107 -8.56 9.71 7.40
CA MET A 107 -8.95 10.65 8.44
C MET A 107 -9.82 11.80 7.89
N ALA A 108 -9.49 12.33 6.71
CA ALA A 108 -10.28 13.37 6.07
C ALA A 108 -11.68 12.87 5.68
N VAL A 109 -11.79 11.64 5.16
CA VAL A 109 -13.09 11.02 4.84
C VAL A 109 -13.91 10.82 6.12
N GLN A 110 -13.30 10.28 7.17
CA GLN A 110 -13.97 10.08 8.46
C GLN A 110 -14.46 11.42 9.04
N LEU A 111 -13.61 12.47 9.03
CA LEU A 111 -14.00 13.81 9.49
C LEU A 111 -15.14 14.43 8.66
N ALA A 112 -15.16 14.16 7.34
CA ALA A 112 -16.20 14.69 6.44
C ALA A 112 -17.58 14.07 6.70
N LEU A 113 -17.62 12.81 7.16
CA LEU A 113 -18.83 12.01 7.19
C LEU A 113 -19.33 11.70 8.60
N LEU A 114 -18.46 11.72 9.60
CA LEU A 114 -18.75 11.29 10.96
C LEU A 114 -18.62 12.42 11.96
N GLN A 115 -19.40 12.33 13.04
CA GLN A 115 -19.20 13.11 14.26
C GLN A 115 -18.54 12.22 15.32
N PRO A 116 -17.81 12.79 16.30
CA PRO A 116 -17.31 12.01 17.43
C PRO A 116 -18.40 11.17 18.09
N GLY A 117 -18.11 9.86 18.26
CA GLY A 117 -19.07 8.89 18.80
C GLY A 117 -19.97 8.21 17.75
N ASP A 118 -19.96 8.64 16.50
CA ASP A 118 -20.67 7.92 15.44
C ASP A 118 -20.10 6.53 15.24
N THR A 119 -20.96 5.57 14.85
CA THR A 119 -20.55 4.18 14.62
C THR A 119 -19.97 4.02 13.21
N MET A 120 -18.80 3.36 13.13
CA MET A 120 -18.17 2.92 11.88
C MET A 120 -17.79 1.46 11.96
N MET A 121 -17.75 0.78 10.81
CA MET A 121 -17.26 -0.59 10.69
C MET A 121 -15.99 -0.64 9.83
N GLY A 122 -15.05 -1.52 10.19
CA GLY A 122 -13.83 -1.79 9.43
C GLY A 122 -13.23 -3.13 9.82
N MET A 123 -12.36 -3.68 8.95
CA MET A 123 -11.66 -4.92 9.26
C MET A 123 -10.74 -4.72 10.45
N SER A 124 -10.71 -5.68 11.38
CA SER A 124 -9.82 -5.64 12.54
C SER A 124 -8.34 -5.67 12.11
N LEU A 125 -7.49 -5.01 12.89
CA LEU A 125 -6.04 -4.99 12.63
C LEU A 125 -5.44 -6.39 12.68
N ALA A 126 -5.95 -7.25 13.58
CA ALA A 126 -5.47 -8.62 13.74
C ALA A 126 -5.77 -9.51 12.52
N ASN A 127 -6.80 -9.20 11.74
CA ASN A 127 -7.21 -9.94 10.56
C ASN A 127 -6.85 -9.23 9.23
N GLY A 128 -5.94 -8.27 9.28
CA GLY A 128 -5.38 -7.62 8.08
C GLY A 128 -5.90 -6.23 7.78
N GLY A 129 -6.72 -5.62 8.65
CA GLY A 129 -7.14 -4.23 8.52
C GLY A 129 -5.96 -3.25 8.65
N HIS A 130 -6.22 -1.97 8.38
CA HIS A 130 -5.25 -0.90 8.58
C HIS A 130 -5.51 -0.18 9.91
N LEU A 131 -4.47 0.43 10.51
CA LEU A 131 -4.61 1.22 11.74
C LEU A 131 -5.74 2.26 11.66
N SER A 132 -5.88 2.95 10.53
CA SER A 132 -6.91 3.97 10.30
C SER A 132 -8.32 3.41 10.03
N HIS A 133 -8.51 2.09 10.09
CA HIS A 133 -9.83 1.46 9.97
C HIS A 133 -10.52 1.26 11.33
N GLY A 134 -10.04 1.91 12.38
CA GLY A 134 -10.67 1.88 13.70
C GLY A 134 -9.81 1.30 14.81
N SER A 135 -8.50 1.12 14.61
CA SER A 135 -7.62 0.64 15.68
C SER A 135 -7.65 1.59 16.89
N PRO A 136 -7.73 1.07 18.13
CA PRO A 136 -7.74 1.90 19.36
C PRO A 136 -6.50 2.79 19.52
N ALA A 137 -5.39 2.42 18.88
CA ALA A 137 -4.17 3.23 18.88
C ALA A 137 -4.24 4.42 17.90
N ASN A 138 -5.17 4.39 16.94
CA ASN A 138 -5.34 5.41 15.91
C ASN A 138 -6.44 6.41 16.30
N ILE A 139 -6.41 7.61 15.69
CA ILE A 139 -7.44 8.63 15.89
C ILE A 139 -8.83 8.09 15.57
N SER A 140 -8.98 7.23 14.57
CA SER A 140 -10.25 6.60 14.20
C SER A 140 -10.87 5.78 15.34
N GLY A 141 -10.07 4.99 16.06
CA GLY A 141 -10.54 4.23 17.21
C GLY A 141 -10.72 5.04 18.51
N LYS A 142 -10.18 6.28 18.54
CA LYS A 142 -10.33 7.19 19.70
C LYS A 142 -11.54 8.10 19.61
N TYR A 143 -11.97 8.44 18.40
CA TYR A 143 -13.03 9.42 18.16
C TYR A 143 -14.38 8.78 17.82
N TYR A 144 -14.37 7.58 17.22
CA TYR A 144 -15.57 6.93 16.74
C TYR A 144 -15.88 5.64 17.51
N ASN A 145 -17.15 5.25 17.51
CA ASN A 145 -17.57 3.94 18.00
C ASN A 145 -17.29 2.89 16.92
N VAL A 146 -16.26 2.07 17.12
CA VAL A 146 -15.79 1.12 16.12
C VAL A 146 -16.36 -0.27 16.37
N VAL A 147 -16.98 -0.83 15.35
CA VAL A 147 -17.37 -2.24 15.29
C VAL A 147 -16.46 -2.93 14.26
N SER A 148 -15.51 -3.72 14.71
CA SER A 148 -14.61 -4.44 13.83
C SER A 148 -15.24 -5.72 13.32
N TYR A 149 -15.07 -6.01 12.00
CA TYR A 149 -15.35 -7.32 11.45
C TYR A 149 -14.05 -8.11 11.24
N ASP A 150 -14.16 -9.41 11.34
CA ASP A 150 -13.06 -10.36 11.19
C ASP A 150 -13.24 -11.22 9.94
N VAL A 151 -12.21 -11.99 9.60
CA VAL A 151 -12.34 -13.09 8.64
C VAL A 151 -12.89 -14.34 9.33
N ASN A 152 -13.45 -15.26 8.59
CA ASN A 152 -13.79 -16.58 9.09
C ASN A 152 -12.50 -17.28 9.56
N HIS A 153 -12.49 -17.73 10.80
CA HIS A 153 -11.29 -18.26 11.46
C HIS A 153 -10.81 -19.61 10.92
N GLU A 154 -11.68 -20.36 10.27
CA GLU A 154 -11.35 -21.66 9.69
C GLU A 154 -10.79 -21.53 8.27
N THR A 155 -11.36 -20.59 7.48
CA THR A 155 -11.00 -20.44 6.07
C THR A 155 -10.04 -19.27 5.81
N GLY A 156 -9.92 -18.33 6.74
CA GLY A 156 -9.22 -17.06 6.55
C GLY A 156 -9.92 -16.10 5.59
N LEU A 157 -11.14 -16.42 5.13
CA LEU A 157 -11.88 -15.63 4.15
C LEU A 157 -12.84 -14.64 4.81
N ILE A 158 -13.13 -13.53 4.12
CA ILE A 158 -14.17 -12.58 4.51
C ILE A 158 -15.54 -13.29 4.47
N ASP A 159 -16.30 -13.20 5.58
CA ASP A 159 -17.67 -13.71 5.69
C ASP A 159 -18.64 -12.53 5.49
N TYR A 160 -19.15 -12.38 4.28
CA TYR A 160 -20.02 -11.27 3.91
C TYR A 160 -21.40 -11.35 4.61
N ASP A 161 -21.91 -12.56 4.90
CA ASP A 161 -23.18 -12.71 5.60
C ASP A 161 -23.05 -12.27 7.06
N GLN A 162 -21.95 -12.64 7.73
CA GLN A 162 -21.65 -12.16 9.07
C GLN A 162 -21.52 -10.63 9.10
N ILE A 163 -20.82 -10.03 8.13
CA ILE A 163 -20.67 -8.57 8.03
C ILE A 163 -22.03 -7.88 7.85
N ARG A 164 -22.91 -8.45 7.03
CA ARG A 164 -24.27 -7.95 6.80
C ARG A 164 -25.09 -7.96 8.09
N ASP A 165 -25.05 -9.06 8.84
CA ASP A 165 -25.76 -9.18 10.11
C ASP A 165 -25.22 -8.21 11.16
N MET A 166 -23.89 -8.01 11.20
CA MET A 166 -23.25 -7.02 12.06
C MET A 166 -23.68 -5.60 11.70
N ALA A 167 -23.69 -5.26 10.40
CA ALA A 167 -24.11 -3.94 9.91
C ALA A 167 -25.57 -3.65 10.29
N LYS A 168 -26.48 -4.60 10.07
CA LYS A 168 -27.89 -4.48 10.49
C LYS A 168 -28.04 -4.25 11.99
N LYS A 169 -27.21 -4.90 12.80
CA LYS A 169 -27.28 -4.81 14.26
C LYS A 169 -26.70 -3.49 14.79
N CYS A 170 -25.58 -2.99 14.24
CA CYS A 170 -24.89 -1.82 14.75
C CYS A 170 -25.21 -0.51 14.01
N GLN A 171 -25.89 -0.58 12.86
CA GLN A 171 -26.33 0.58 12.06
C GLN A 171 -25.21 1.62 11.88
N PRO A 172 -24.08 1.27 11.25
CA PRO A 172 -22.96 2.18 11.11
C PRO A 172 -23.29 3.30 10.11
N LYS A 173 -22.66 4.46 10.24
CA LYS A 173 -22.69 5.52 9.24
C LYS A 173 -21.65 5.36 8.14
N LEU A 174 -20.59 4.62 8.43
CA LEU A 174 -19.47 4.36 7.51
C LEU A 174 -19.06 2.90 7.62
N ILE A 175 -18.95 2.23 6.48
CA ILE A 175 -18.30 0.92 6.37
C ILE A 175 -17.03 1.08 5.55
N ILE A 176 -15.89 0.59 6.08
CA ILE A 176 -14.60 0.61 5.41
C ILE A 176 -14.29 -0.81 4.93
N ALA A 177 -14.19 -0.99 3.61
CA ALA A 177 -13.65 -2.18 2.97
C ALA A 177 -12.21 -1.93 2.52
N GLY A 178 -11.41 -3.00 2.48
CA GLY A 178 -9.98 -2.93 2.14
C GLY A 178 -9.10 -3.47 3.25
N ALA A 179 -7.93 -3.93 2.88
CA ALA A 179 -7.03 -4.60 3.80
C ALA A 179 -5.54 -4.36 3.48
N SER A 180 -4.71 -4.49 4.51
CA SER A 180 -3.24 -4.41 4.43
C SER A 180 -2.57 -5.78 4.35
N ALA A 181 -3.26 -6.86 4.77
CA ALA A 181 -2.72 -8.21 4.85
C ALA A 181 -3.78 -9.28 4.53
N TYR A 182 -4.62 -9.04 3.53
CA TYR A 182 -5.61 -10.00 3.05
C TYR A 182 -5.23 -10.47 1.64
N PRO A 183 -4.94 -11.78 1.44
CA PRO A 183 -4.35 -12.26 0.19
C PRO A 183 -5.38 -12.58 -0.91
N ARG A 184 -6.68 -12.51 -0.63
CA ARG A 184 -7.73 -12.82 -1.59
C ARG A 184 -8.41 -11.58 -2.16
N ALA A 185 -9.10 -11.76 -3.27
CA ALA A 185 -9.93 -10.70 -3.83
C ALA A 185 -11.08 -10.34 -2.88
N ILE A 186 -11.40 -9.05 -2.82
CA ILE A 186 -12.54 -8.53 -2.06
C ILE A 186 -13.63 -8.17 -3.05
N ASP A 187 -14.85 -8.67 -2.82
CA ASP A 187 -16.01 -8.30 -3.62
C ASP A 187 -16.61 -7.00 -3.11
N PHE A 188 -16.29 -5.91 -3.81
CA PHE A 188 -16.76 -4.58 -3.45
C PHE A 188 -18.26 -4.37 -3.75
N SER A 189 -18.85 -5.18 -4.65
CA SER A 189 -20.29 -5.09 -4.93
C SER A 189 -21.11 -5.57 -3.73
N ILE A 190 -20.69 -6.65 -3.08
CA ILE A 190 -21.35 -7.15 -1.88
C ILE A 190 -21.20 -6.15 -0.72
N PHE A 191 -20.02 -5.53 -0.56
CA PHE A 191 -19.84 -4.46 0.43
C PHE A 191 -20.74 -3.25 0.17
N ALA A 192 -20.95 -2.87 -1.10
CA ALA A 192 -21.87 -1.80 -1.47
C ALA A 192 -23.32 -2.14 -1.08
N ASP A 193 -23.76 -3.35 -1.40
CA ASP A 193 -25.10 -3.82 -1.02
C ASP A 193 -25.27 -3.78 0.50
N ILE A 194 -24.29 -4.27 1.26
CA ILE A 194 -24.35 -4.27 2.74
C ILE A 194 -24.42 -2.84 3.29
N ALA A 195 -23.56 -1.94 2.78
CA ALA A 195 -23.53 -0.55 3.26
C ALA A 195 -24.83 0.20 2.95
N HIS A 196 -25.31 0.10 1.73
CA HIS A 196 -26.50 0.81 1.29
C HIS A 196 -27.78 0.24 1.91
N GLU A 197 -27.83 -1.07 2.21
CA GLU A 197 -28.96 -1.71 2.92
C GLU A 197 -29.21 -1.09 4.30
N VAL A 198 -28.16 -0.62 4.98
CA VAL A 198 -28.27 0.04 6.30
C VAL A 198 -28.11 1.57 6.23
N GLY A 199 -28.06 2.15 5.04
CA GLY A 199 -27.89 3.60 4.84
C GLY A 199 -26.51 4.15 5.19
N ALA A 200 -25.50 3.29 5.24
CA ALA A 200 -24.11 3.67 5.45
C ALA A 200 -23.42 4.11 4.16
N VAL A 201 -22.40 4.96 4.27
CA VAL A 201 -21.46 5.26 3.18
C VAL A 201 -20.44 4.14 3.10
N LEU A 202 -20.15 3.66 1.88
CA LEU A 202 -19.05 2.72 1.63
C LEU A 202 -17.77 3.49 1.29
N LEU A 203 -16.77 3.40 2.16
CA LEU A 203 -15.39 3.78 1.88
C LEU A 203 -14.58 2.53 1.51
N VAL A 204 -13.94 2.54 0.33
CA VAL A 204 -12.96 1.51 0.01
C VAL A 204 -11.55 2.09 0.09
N ASP A 205 -10.73 1.54 0.99
CA ASP A 205 -9.29 1.79 1.02
C ASP A 205 -8.57 0.77 0.13
N MET A 206 -8.26 1.18 -1.11
CA MET A 206 -7.58 0.31 -2.07
C MET A 206 -6.04 0.47 -2.05
N ALA A 207 -5.48 1.03 -0.99
CA ALA A 207 -4.06 1.40 -0.92
C ALA A 207 -3.11 0.27 -1.34
N HIS A 208 -3.37 -0.97 -0.92
CA HIS A 208 -2.54 -2.11 -1.27
C HIS A 208 -2.67 -2.56 -2.73
N ILE A 209 -3.84 -2.43 -3.30
CA ILE A 209 -4.16 -2.95 -4.64
C ILE A 209 -4.28 -1.86 -5.73
N ALA A 210 -4.03 -0.60 -5.41
CA ALA A 210 -4.27 0.52 -6.34
C ALA A 210 -3.52 0.37 -7.67
N GLY A 211 -2.29 -0.12 -7.65
CA GLY A 211 -1.55 -0.41 -8.88
C GLY A 211 -2.13 -1.58 -9.68
N LEU A 212 -2.67 -2.59 -9.00
CA LEU A 212 -3.34 -3.71 -9.66
C LEU A 212 -4.66 -3.29 -10.30
N VAL A 213 -5.41 -2.41 -9.62
CA VAL A 213 -6.64 -1.80 -10.15
C VAL A 213 -6.30 -0.93 -11.37
N ALA A 214 -5.30 -0.06 -11.27
CA ALA A 214 -4.86 0.81 -12.37
C ALA A 214 -4.41 0.02 -13.60
N GLY A 215 -3.73 -1.11 -13.41
CA GLY A 215 -3.28 -2.00 -14.47
C GLY A 215 -4.30 -3.04 -14.94
N GLY A 216 -5.51 -3.06 -14.37
CA GLY A 216 -6.57 -4.01 -14.75
C GLY A 216 -6.35 -5.44 -14.23
N ALA A 217 -5.43 -5.65 -13.29
CA ALA A 217 -5.14 -6.96 -12.69
C ALA A 217 -5.98 -7.27 -11.44
N HIS A 218 -6.82 -6.34 -10.99
CA HIS A 218 -7.77 -6.49 -9.88
C HIS A 218 -9.05 -5.68 -10.16
N GLN A 219 -10.18 -6.14 -9.64
CA GLN A 219 -11.47 -5.43 -9.74
C GLN A 219 -11.33 -4.00 -9.18
N SER A 220 -11.87 -3.02 -9.91
CA SER A 220 -11.95 -1.65 -9.43
C SER A 220 -13.08 -1.47 -8.41
N PRO A 221 -12.84 -0.79 -7.27
CA PRO A 221 -13.89 -0.43 -6.33
C PRO A 221 -14.74 0.76 -6.78
N ILE A 222 -14.26 1.58 -7.72
CA ILE A 222 -14.89 2.85 -8.12
C ILE A 222 -16.37 2.71 -8.53
N PRO A 223 -16.79 1.68 -9.28
CA PRO A 223 -18.21 1.54 -9.64
C PRO A 223 -19.14 1.24 -8.46
N TYR A 224 -18.61 0.79 -7.35
CA TYR A 224 -19.38 0.29 -6.20
C TYR A 224 -19.31 1.21 -4.99
N ALA A 225 -18.13 1.75 -4.71
CA ALA A 225 -17.87 2.58 -3.54
C ALA A 225 -18.44 3.99 -3.71
N ASP A 226 -18.82 4.61 -2.60
CA ASP A 226 -19.17 6.02 -2.55
C ASP A 226 -17.90 6.89 -2.55
N ILE A 227 -16.90 6.46 -1.77
CA ILE A 227 -15.59 7.09 -1.68
C ILE A 227 -14.51 6.02 -1.72
N VAL A 228 -13.42 6.32 -2.39
CA VAL A 228 -12.22 5.46 -2.48
C VAL A 228 -11.01 6.25 -2.01
N THR A 229 -10.24 5.69 -1.10
CA THR A 229 -8.92 6.21 -0.71
C THR A 229 -7.82 5.29 -1.19
N THR A 230 -6.64 5.85 -1.38
CA THR A 230 -5.44 5.07 -1.67
C THR A 230 -4.18 5.77 -1.21
N THR A 231 -3.11 5.00 -1.09
CA THR A 231 -1.72 5.50 -1.13
C THR A 231 -1.20 5.49 -2.56
N THR A 232 -0.15 6.25 -2.81
CA THR A 232 0.49 6.30 -4.14
C THR A 232 1.78 5.49 -4.25
N HIS A 233 2.32 4.98 -3.13
CA HIS A 233 3.69 4.43 -3.03
C HIS A 233 3.80 2.90 -2.88
N LYS A 234 2.67 2.16 -2.96
CA LYS A 234 2.67 0.68 -2.86
C LYS A 234 2.67 0.06 -4.27
N THR A 235 1.68 -0.76 -4.61
CA THR A 235 1.59 -1.33 -5.96
C THR A 235 1.50 -0.27 -7.07
N LEU A 236 1.03 0.96 -6.77
CA LEU A 236 0.97 2.06 -7.72
C LEU A 236 2.35 2.68 -8.05
N ARG A 237 3.39 2.39 -7.24
CA ARG A 237 4.80 2.69 -7.55
C ARG A 237 5.14 4.19 -7.64
N GLY A 238 4.40 5.03 -6.94
CA GLY A 238 4.57 6.50 -6.92
C GLY A 238 5.28 7.03 -5.67
N PRO A 239 5.20 8.35 -5.45
CA PRO A 239 5.72 8.98 -4.25
C PRO A 239 4.90 8.60 -3.02
N ARG A 240 5.48 8.76 -1.83
CA ARG A 240 4.70 8.63 -0.59
C ARG A 240 3.65 9.74 -0.51
N GLY A 241 2.38 9.33 -0.46
CA GLY A 241 1.24 10.24 -0.46
C GLY A 241 -0.08 9.47 -0.46
N GLY A 242 -1.20 10.21 -0.48
CA GLY A 242 -2.54 9.66 -0.57
C GLY A 242 -3.40 10.35 -1.64
N LEU A 243 -4.49 9.70 -2.03
CA LEU A 243 -5.53 10.24 -2.89
C LEU A 243 -6.90 9.92 -2.28
N ILE A 244 -7.88 10.77 -2.53
CA ILE A 244 -9.30 10.51 -2.26
C ILE A 244 -10.04 10.69 -3.58
N MET A 245 -10.88 9.74 -3.93
CA MET A 245 -11.68 9.73 -5.16
C MET A 245 -13.10 9.25 -4.82
N GLY A 246 -14.06 9.46 -5.72
CA GLY A 246 -15.42 8.95 -5.52
C GLY A 246 -16.47 9.70 -6.31
N LYS A 247 -17.72 9.63 -5.83
CA LYS A 247 -18.88 10.29 -6.41
C LYS A 247 -18.84 11.80 -6.16
N GLU A 248 -19.21 12.61 -7.15
CA GLU A 248 -19.13 14.08 -7.11
C GLU A 248 -19.89 14.70 -5.91
N GLU A 249 -20.97 14.07 -5.45
CA GLU A 249 -21.77 14.56 -4.33
C GLU A 249 -20.97 14.71 -3.03
N PHE A 250 -19.89 13.95 -2.84
CA PHE A 250 -19.00 14.00 -1.67
C PHE A 250 -17.89 15.04 -1.81
N ALA A 251 -17.60 15.52 -3.03
CA ALA A 251 -16.44 16.37 -3.31
C ALA A 251 -16.31 17.58 -2.39
N LYS A 252 -17.42 18.33 -2.17
CA LYS A 252 -17.40 19.53 -1.34
C LYS A 252 -17.04 19.23 0.11
N LYS A 253 -17.62 18.17 0.70
CA LYS A 253 -17.36 17.76 2.10
C LYS A 253 -15.92 17.27 2.26
N ILE A 254 -15.46 16.43 1.33
CA ILE A 254 -14.10 15.88 1.33
C ILE A 254 -13.07 17.00 1.18
N ASN A 255 -13.24 17.90 0.21
CA ASN A 255 -12.32 19.02 0.01
C ASN A 255 -12.21 19.91 1.26
N SER A 256 -13.33 20.19 1.93
CA SER A 256 -13.35 20.96 3.18
C SER A 256 -12.68 20.19 4.35
N ALA A 257 -12.83 18.87 4.40
CA ALA A 257 -12.18 18.04 5.42
C ALA A 257 -10.67 17.90 5.19
N VAL A 258 -10.21 17.90 3.93
CA VAL A 258 -8.77 17.94 3.62
C VAL A 258 -8.22 19.31 3.99
N PHE A 259 -8.76 20.39 3.41
CA PHE A 259 -8.36 21.76 3.73
C PHE A 259 -9.60 22.64 3.99
N PRO A 260 -9.67 23.29 5.16
CA PRO A 260 -8.69 23.38 6.24
C PRO A 260 -8.83 22.30 7.33
N GLY A 261 -9.65 21.26 7.12
CA GLY A 261 -10.07 20.34 8.18
C GLY A 261 -8.93 19.53 8.81
N THR A 262 -8.05 18.95 7.99
CA THR A 262 -6.97 18.05 8.47
C THR A 262 -5.57 18.48 8.05
N GLN A 263 -5.44 19.36 7.06
CA GLN A 263 -4.18 19.82 6.50
C GLN A 263 -4.18 21.34 6.28
N GLY A 264 -2.97 21.93 6.20
CA GLY A 264 -2.70 23.29 5.72
C GLY A 264 -2.25 23.27 4.26
N GLY A 265 -1.08 23.89 3.96
CA GLY A 265 -0.52 23.95 2.62
C GLY A 265 -0.23 22.57 2.03
N PRO A 266 -0.66 22.30 0.78
CA PRO A 266 -0.36 21.05 0.09
C PRO A 266 1.12 20.94 -0.26
N LEU A 267 1.62 19.71 -0.42
CA LEU A 267 2.98 19.41 -0.82
C LEU A 267 3.07 19.38 -2.35
N GLU A 268 3.27 20.53 -2.99
CA GLU A 268 3.19 20.66 -4.45
C GLU A 268 4.23 19.81 -5.19
N HIS A 269 5.42 19.62 -4.63
CA HIS A 269 6.44 18.70 -5.15
C HIS A 269 6.00 17.24 -5.11
N VAL A 270 5.23 16.85 -4.08
CA VAL A 270 4.62 15.49 -3.99
C VAL A 270 3.47 15.36 -4.99
N ILE A 271 2.64 16.41 -5.16
CA ILE A 271 1.55 16.41 -6.14
C ILE A 271 2.11 16.27 -7.56
N ALA A 272 3.17 16.98 -7.88
CA ALA A 272 3.87 16.83 -9.17
C ALA A 272 4.37 15.39 -9.36
N ALA A 273 4.97 14.78 -8.34
CA ALA A 273 5.42 13.39 -8.38
C ALA A 273 4.25 12.40 -8.52
N LYS A 274 3.09 12.66 -7.89
CA LYS A 274 1.85 11.90 -8.10
C LYS A 274 1.38 12.01 -9.56
N ALA A 275 1.46 13.22 -10.15
CA ALA A 275 1.10 13.42 -11.56
C ALA A 275 1.99 12.61 -12.51
N VAL A 276 3.29 12.49 -12.21
CA VAL A 276 4.21 11.60 -12.96
C VAL A 276 3.80 10.14 -12.79
N CYS A 277 3.62 9.69 -11.56
CA CYS A 277 3.21 8.32 -11.24
C CYS A 277 1.90 7.92 -11.97
N LEU A 278 0.89 8.77 -11.94
CA LEU A 278 -0.39 8.52 -12.61
C LEU A 278 -0.21 8.44 -14.13
N LYS A 279 0.69 9.25 -14.72
CA LYS A 279 1.02 9.15 -16.14
C LYS A 279 1.70 7.83 -16.49
N GLU A 280 2.62 7.36 -15.66
CA GLU A 280 3.26 6.05 -15.83
C GLU A 280 2.23 4.93 -15.72
N ALA A 281 1.29 5.02 -14.76
CA ALA A 281 0.26 4.02 -14.54
C ALA A 281 -0.78 3.90 -15.68
N MET A 282 -0.87 4.91 -16.55
CA MET A 282 -1.70 4.86 -17.78
C MET A 282 -1.04 4.11 -18.94
N SER A 283 0.22 3.69 -18.81
CA SER A 283 0.96 3.05 -19.90
C SER A 283 0.65 1.54 -20.02
N GLU A 284 0.83 0.98 -21.23
CA GLU A 284 0.74 -0.46 -21.43
C GLU A 284 1.80 -1.23 -20.63
N ASP A 285 3.00 -0.68 -20.49
CA ASP A 285 4.06 -1.29 -19.66
C ASP A 285 3.62 -1.43 -18.19
N PHE A 286 2.83 -0.51 -17.68
CA PHE A 286 2.31 -0.58 -16.32
C PHE A 286 1.24 -1.68 -16.18
N LYS A 287 0.42 -1.90 -17.20
CA LYS A 287 -0.54 -3.01 -17.21
C LYS A 287 0.20 -4.35 -17.16
N VAL A 288 1.24 -4.50 -17.98
CA VAL A 288 2.12 -5.69 -17.97
C VAL A 288 2.72 -5.88 -16.57
N TYR A 289 3.25 -4.83 -15.96
CA TYR A 289 3.78 -4.88 -14.60
C TYR A 289 2.72 -5.37 -13.60
N ALA A 290 1.51 -4.81 -13.61
CA ALA A 290 0.46 -5.17 -12.67
C ALA A 290 0.05 -6.65 -12.77
N HIS A 291 -0.08 -7.17 -13.98
CA HIS A 291 -0.36 -8.59 -14.21
C HIS A 291 0.82 -9.48 -13.78
N ASN A 292 2.06 -9.06 -14.04
CA ASN A 292 3.24 -9.80 -13.61
C ASN A 292 3.35 -9.83 -12.06
N VAL A 293 2.95 -8.78 -11.35
CA VAL A 293 2.92 -8.78 -9.88
C VAL A 293 2.03 -9.91 -9.35
N VAL A 294 0.82 -10.05 -9.90
CA VAL A 294 -0.12 -11.11 -9.50
C VAL A 294 0.39 -12.50 -9.90
N SER A 295 0.92 -12.64 -11.11
CA SER A 295 1.50 -13.91 -11.58
C SER A 295 2.68 -14.35 -10.72
N ASN A 296 3.60 -13.43 -10.43
CA ASN A 296 4.75 -13.67 -9.55
C ASN A 296 4.31 -14.06 -8.13
N ALA A 297 3.26 -13.42 -7.62
CA ALA A 297 2.73 -13.75 -6.30
C ALA A 297 2.18 -15.19 -6.25
N LYS A 298 1.49 -15.64 -7.30
CA LYS A 298 1.00 -17.02 -7.38
C LYS A 298 2.15 -18.02 -7.44
N VAL A 299 3.14 -17.77 -8.30
CA VAL A 299 4.34 -18.65 -8.40
C VAL A 299 5.08 -18.73 -7.07
N MET A 300 5.26 -17.61 -6.38
CA MET A 300 5.92 -17.58 -5.08
C MET A 300 5.10 -18.31 -4.00
N ALA A 301 3.77 -18.14 -4.02
CA ALA A 301 2.88 -18.84 -3.09
C ALA A 301 2.94 -20.36 -3.29
N ASP A 302 2.87 -20.84 -4.54
CA ASP A 302 2.97 -22.25 -4.86
C ASP A 302 4.35 -22.82 -4.43
N ALA A 303 5.43 -22.10 -4.72
CA ALA A 303 6.77 -22.52 -4.32
C ALA A 303 6.95 -22.56 -2.78
N LEU A 304 6.37 -21.61 -2.03
CA LEU A 304 6.40 -21.65 -0.57
C LEU A 304 5.60 -22.85 -0.01
N LEU A 305 4.45 -23.19 -0.62
CA LEU A 305 3.69 -24.40 -0.25
C LEU A 305 4.51 -25.68 -0.51
N GLU A 306 5.20 -25.77 -1.66
CA GLU A 306 6.10 -26.88 -1.99
C GLU A 306 7.26 -26.99 -0.99
N GLU A 307 7.75 -25.86 -0.47
CA GLU A 307 8.75 -25.77 0.59
C GLU A 307 8.20 -26.07 2.00
N GLY A 308 6.90 -26.34 2.13
CA GLY A 308 6.27 -26.75 3.39
C GLY A 308 5.79 -25.60 4.27
N PHE A 309 5.66 -24.38 3.74
CA PHE A 309 4.93 -23.32 4.44
C PHE A 309 3.43 -23.59 4.41
N ASP A 310 2.74 -23.13 5.43
CA ASP A 310 1.28 -22.99 5.42
C ASP A 310 0.91 -21.57 5.07
N LEU A 311 0.04 -21.37 4.08
CA LEU A 311 -0.43 -20.06 3.66
C LEU A 311 -1.86 -19.83 4.12
N VAL A 312 -2.08 -18.74 4.85
CA VAL A 312 -3.42 -18.30 5.21
C VAL A 312 -4.26 -18.17 3.92
N THR A 313 -5.41 -18.82 3.86
CA THR A 313 -6.28 -18.96 2.68
C THR A 313 -5.75 -19.90 1.57
N GLY A 314 -4.63 -20.61 1.77
CA GLY A 314 -4.07 -21.56 0.81
C GLY A 314 -3.50 -20.94 -0.46
N GLY A 315 -3.18 -19.61 -0.46
CA GLY A 315 -2.59 -18.93 -1.63
C GLY A 315 -2.96 -17.46 -1.74
N THR A 316 -2.92 -16.89 -2.96
CA THR A 316 -3.17 -15.47 -3.19
C THR A 316 -3.86 -15.18 -4.52
N ASP A 317 -4.66 -14.10 -4.55
CA ASP A 317 -5.27 -13.52 -5.76
C ASP A 317 -4.68 -12.14 -6.11
N ASN A 318 -3.77 -11.61 -5.29
CA ASN A 318 -3.20 -10.27 -5.47
C ASN A 318 -1.66 -10.27 -5.38
N HIS A 319 -1.04 -9.25 -4.81
CA HIS A 319 0.42 -9.04 -4.75
C HIS A 319 1.07 -9.57 -3.48
N LEU A 320 0.32 -10.10 -2.53
CA LEU A 320 0.84 -10.54 -1.23
C LEU A 320 0.33 -11.91 -0.83
N MET A 321 1.08 -12.58 0.03
CA MET A 321 0.69 -13.78 0.74
C MET A 321 1.00 -13.63 2.22
N LEU A 322 0.27 -14.36 3.04
CA LEU A 322 0.43 -14.41 4.48
C LEU A 322 0.78 -15.84 4.89
N ALA A 323 1.98 -16.06 5.38
CA ALA A 323 2.43 -17.38 5.79
C ALA A 323 2.25 -17.58 7.30
N ASP A 324 1.68 -18.73 7.67
CA ASP A 324 1.58 -19.22 9.04
C ASP A 324 2.84 -20.05 9.36
N LEU A 325 3.62 -19.62 10.34
CA LEU A 325 4.88 -20.24 10.73
C LEU A 325 4.76 -21.23 11.88
N ARG A 326 3.55 -21.42 12.43
CA ARG A 326 3.33 -22.37 13.54
C ARG A 326 3.75 -23.80 13.21
N PRO A 327 3.49 -24.34 12.00
CA PRO A 327 3.97 -25.68 11.64
C PRO A 327 5.50 -25.79 11.57
N MET A 328 6.19 -24.70 11.33
CA MET A 328 7.67 -24.64 11.28
C MET A 328 8.31 -24.38 12.64
N ASN A 329 7.49 -24.16 13.69
CA ASN A 329 7.95 -23.88 15.04
C ASN A 329 8.91 -22.67 15.13
N ILE A 330 8.68 -21.63 14.32
CA ILE A 330 9.42 -20.36 14.30
C ILE A 330 8.43 -19.19 14.39
N THR A 331 8.84 -18.07 14.96
CA THR A 331 7.99 -16.87 15.04
C THR A 331 8.21 -15.92 13.87
N GLY A 332 7.22 -15.04 13.61
CA GLY A 332 7.34 -14.00 12.58
C GLY A 332 8.52 -13.05 12.85
N ALA A 333 8.73 -12.67 14.11
CA ALA A 333 9.86 -11.81 14.49
C ALA A 333 11.21 -12.49 14.24
N GLU A 334 11.32 -13.79 14.52
CA GLU A 334 12.54 -14.53 14.29
C GLU A 334 12.84 -14.69 12.80
N LEU A 335 11.86 -15.10 11.98
CA LEU A 335 12.08 -15.22 10.55
C LEU A 335 12.42 -13.86 9.91
N GLN A 336 11.75 -12.76 10.33
CA GLN A 336 12.10 -11.43 9.87
C GLN A 336 13.56 -11.08 10.12
N ILE A 337 14.08 -11.33 11.34
CA ILE A 337 15.46 -11.04 11.70
C ILE A 337 16.45 -11.90 10.88
N ARG A 338 16.14 -13.19 10.72
CA ARG A 338 16.97 -14.10 9.93
C ARG A 338 17.03 -13.72 8.45
N CYS A 339 15.87 -13.35 7.87
CA CYS A 339 15.79 -12.88 6.49
C CYS A 339 16.57 -11.58 6.28
N ASP A 340 16.45 -10.60 7.19
CA ASP A 340 17.21 -9.35 7.14
C ASP A 340 18.72 -9.61 7.15
N ALA A 341 19.21 -10.56 7.96
CA ALA A 341 20.61 -10.96 8.00
C ALA A 341 21.09 -11.61 6.69
N ASN A 342 20.18 -12.13 5.90
CA ASN A 342 20.41 -12.73 4.59
C ASN A 342 20.04 -11.79 3.41
N HIS A 343 19.89 -10.50 3.66
CA HIS A 343 19.51 -9.47 2.67
C HIS A 343 18.14 -9.69 2.00
N ILE A 344 17.21 -10.33 2.71
CA ILE A 344 15.80 -10.49 2.28
C ILE A 344 14.93 -9.73 3.29
N THR A 345 14.29 -8.66 2.83
CA THR A 345 13.47 -7.80 3.67
C THR A 345 11.99 -8.20 3.57
N LEU A 346 11.41 -8.66 4.68
CA LEU A 346 9.99 -8.96 4.84
C LEU A 346 9.50 -8.51 6.21
N ASN A 347 8.20 -8.54 6.47
CA ASN A 347 7.71 -8.15 7.79
C ASN A 347 6.96 -9.27 8.51
N LYS A 348 7.18 -9.36 9.82
CA LYS A 348 6.28 -10.13 10.69
C LYS A 348 4.87 -9.61 10.61
N ASN A 349 3.90 -10.51 10.66
CA ASN A 349 2.48 -10.18 10.57
C ASN A 349 1.64 -11.14 11.43
N ALA A 350 0.65 -10.60 12.13
CA ALA A 350 -0.32 -11.44 12.79
C ALA A 350 -1.12 -12.27 11.76
N ILE A 351 -1.50 -13.46 12.15
CA ILE A 351 -2.40 -14.34 11.39
C ILE A 351 -3.75 -14.42 12.11
N PRO A 352 -4.84 -14.87 11.46
CA PRO A 352 -6.11 -15.10 12.15
C PRO A 352 -5.92 -16.02 13.36
N ASN A 353 -6.50 -15.64 14.50
CA ASN A 353 -6.32 -16.34 15.79
C ASN A 353 -4.85 -16.47 16.25
N ASP A 354 -4.05 -15.48 15.98
CA ASP A 354 -2.63 -15.51 16.38
C ASP A 354 -2.49 -15.59 17.90
N PRO A 355 -1.83 -16.65 18.44
CA PRO A 355 -1.61 -16.79 19.88
C PRO A 355 -0.50 -15.86 20.40
N GLN A 356 0.29 -15.26 19.51
CA GLN A 356 1.43 -14.42 19.86
C GLN A 356 1.02 -12.95 20.00
N LYS A 357 1.84 -12.22 20.76
CA LYS A 357 1.70 -10.75 20.85
C LYS A 357 2.07 -10.09 19.50
N PRO A 358 1.53 -8.89 19.19
CA PRO A 358 1.85 -8.17 17.94
C PRO A 358 3.33 -7.88 17.71
N SER A 359 4.15 -7.85 18.78
CA SER A 359 5.60 -7.66 18.67
C SER A 359 6.35 -8.93 18.23
N VAL A 360 5.73 -10.12 18.31
CA VAL A 360 6.31 -11.42 17.99
C VAL A 360 5.67 -11.99 16.73
N THR A 361 4.35 -12.16 16.70
CA THR A 361 3.51 -12.77 15.67
C THR A 361 3.87 -14.22 15.33
N SER A 362 2.88 -14.95 14.79
CA SER A 362 3.08 -16.32 14.30
C SER A 362 3.20 -16.38 12.78
N GLY A 363 3.18 -15.25 12.09
CA GLY A 363 3.26 -15.23 10.64
C GLY A 363 4.15 -14.12 10.09
N VAL A 364 4.37 -14.19 8.79
CA VAL A 364 5.04 -13.16 7.99
C VAL A 364 4.19 -12.83 6.76
N ARG A 365 4.24 -11.56 6.34
CA ARG A 365 3.65 -11.11 5.09
C ARG A 365 4.75 -10.93 4.05
N ILE A 366 4.53 -11.49 2.86
CA ILE A 366 5.45 -11.47 1.72
C ILE A 366 4.71 -10.84 0.55
N GLY A 367 5.36 -9.92 -0.17
CA GLY A 367 4.81 -9.25 -1.35
C GLY A 367 5.77 -9.25 -2.53
N THR A 368 5.22 -9.15 -3.73
CA THR A 368 5.99 -9.26 -4.98
C THR A 368 6.10 -7.97 -5.79
N ALA A 369 5.50 -6.87 -5.33
CA ALA A 369 5.44 -5.63 -6.10
C ALA A 369 6.84 -5.04 -6.38
N ALA A 370 7.70 -4.94 -5.36
CA ALA A 370 9.03 -4.35 -5.49
C ALA A 370 9.97 -5.21 -6.35
N VAL A 371 10.01 -6.53 -6.12
CA VAL A 371 10.83 -7.46 -6.93
C VAL A 371 10.35 -7.53 -8.39
N THR A 372 9.05 -7.42 -8.64
CA THR A 372 8.51 -7.33 -10.02
C THR A 372 8.91 -6.01 -10.68
N THR A 373 8.88 -4.88 -9.96
CA THR A 373 9.39 -3.59 -10.46
C THR A 373 10.86 -3.68 -10.83
N ARG A 374 11.65 -4.44 -10.08
CA ARG A 374 13.07 -4.68 -10.35
C ARG A 374 13.30 -5.53 -11.60
N GLY A 375 12.26 -6.23 -12.10
CA GLY A 375 12.29 -7.02 -13.32
C GLY A 375 12.37 -8.53 -13.10
N LEU A 376 12.21 -9.01 -11.87
CA LEU A 376 12.23 -10.41 -11.53
C LEU A 376 10.97 -11.12 -12.06
N GLY A 377 11.12 -12.37 -12.50
CA GLY A 377 10.07 -13.22 -13.04
C GLY A 377 9.87 -14.51 -12.24
N ALA A 378 9.16 -15.46 -12.85
CA ALA A 378 8.73 -16.70 -12.19
C ALA A 378 9.90 -17.53 -11.64
N GLU A 379 11.02 -17.61 -12.34
CA GLU A 379 12.17 -18.40 -11.88
C GLU A 379 12.82 -17.79 -10.64
N GLU A 380 12.94 -16.46 -10.61
CA GLU A 380 13.46 -15.77 -9.44
C GLU A 380 12.50 -15.88 -8.25
N MET A 381 11.17 -15.93 -8.48
CA MET A 381 10.20 -16.14 -7.40
C MET A 381 10.41 -17.49 -6.71
N LYS A 382 10.67 -18.56 -7.45
CA LYS A 382 10.98 -19.88 -6.90
C LYS A 382 12.29 -19.87 -6.10
N GLN A 383 13.33 -19.22 -6.65
CA GLN A 383 14.62 -19.11 -5.97
C GLN A 383 14.48 -18.32 -4.63
N ILE A 384 13.70 -17.25 -4.63
CA ILE A 384 13.43 -16.44 -3.43
C ILE A 384 12.65 -17.26 -2.40
N ALA A 385 11.61 -18.00 -2.82
CA ALA A 385 10.85 -18.88 -1.93
C ALA A 385 11.75 -19.93 -1.28
N HIS A 386 12.65 -20.53 -2.07
CA HIS A 386 13.65 -21.47 -1.56
C HIS A 386 14.61 -20.82 -0.55
N CYS A 387 15.13 -19.62 -0.83
CA CYS A 387 15.97 -18.85 0.10
C CYS A 387 15.26 -18.56 1.43
N VAL A 388 13.97 -18.17 1.38
CA VAL A 388 13.15 -17.92 2.58
C VAL A 388 12.97 -19.23 3.36
N ALA A 389 12.75 -20.35 2.67
CA ALA A 389 12.60 -21.66 3.29
C ALA A 389 13.88 -22.16 3.96
N LEU A 390 15.03 -22.04 3.30
CA LEU A 390 16.33 -22.36 3.88
C LEU A 390 16.59 -21.50 5.12
N THR A 391 16.35 -20.20 5.04
CA THR A 391 16.50 -19.25 6.16
C THR A 391 15.61 -19.62 7.35
N ALA A 392 14.40 -20.14 7.10
CA ALA A 392 13.50 -20.58 8.16
C ALA A 392 13.95 -21.88 8.81
N LYS A 393 14.39 -22.87 8.01
CA LYS A 393 14.67 -24.26 8.43
C LYS A 393 16.09 -24.43 8.99
N ASP A 394 17.08 -23.80 8.38
CA ASP A 394 18.52 -23.95 8.73
C ASP A 394 19.28 -22.63 8.50
N PHE A 395 19.03 -21.67 9.38
CA PHE A 395 19.57 -20.32 9.23
C PHE A 395 21.10 -20.27 9.13
N GLU A 396 21.79 -20.96 10.04
CA GLU A 396 23.27 -20.90 10.10
C GLU A 396 23.93 -21.74 9.00
N GLY A 397 23.38 -22.93 8.70
CA GLY A 397 23.97 -23.84 7.71
C GLY A 397 23.73 -23.35 6.27
N SER A 398 22.66 -22.61 6.00
CA SER A 398 22.32 -22.12 4.68
C SER A 398 22.72 -20.67 4.38
N ALA A 399 23.23 -19.93 5.36
CA ALA A 399 23.44 -18.48 5.24
C ALA A 399 24.31 -18.07 4.04
N ASP A 400 25.40 -18.79 3.78
CA ASP A 400 26.31 -18.49 2.68
C ASP A 400 25.65 -18.76 1.32
N GLU A 401 24.89 -19.85 1.18
CA GLU A 401 24.14 -20.20 -0.02
C GLU A 401 23.05 -19.15 -0.32
N VAL A 402 22.28 -18.77 0.69
CA VAL A 402 21.22 -17.78 0.57
C VAL A 402 21.79 -16.42 0.16
N LYS A 403 22.84 -15.95 0.83
CA LYS A 403 23.50 -14.68 0.48
C LYS A 403 24.09 -14.69 -0.93
N ALA A 404 24.70 -15.79 -1.35
CA ALA A 404 25.23 -15.93 -2.70
C ALA A 404 24.11 -15.88 -3.76
N THR A 405 22.98 -16.54 -3.50
CA THR A 405 21.81 -16.52 -4.37
C THR A 405 21.21 -15.12 -4.46
N VAL A 406 21.01 -14.43 -3.34
CA VAL A 406 20.50 -13.05 -3.30
C VAL A 406 21.42 -12.12 -4.06
N ALA A 407 22.75 -12.20 -3.86
CA ALA A 407 23.73 -11.39 -4.58
C ALA A 407 23.67 -11.62 -6.10
N SER A 408 23.57 -12.88 -6.54
CA SER A 408 23.45 -13.24 -7.95
C SER A 408 22.18 -12.67 -8.59
N ILE A 409 21.04 -12.74 -7.90
CA ILE A 409 19.79 -12.14 -8.36
C ILE A 409 19.93 -10.61 -8.46
N CYS A 410 20.50 -9.96 -7.43
CA CYS A 410 20.69 -8.52 -7.39
C CYS A 410 21.63 -8.01 -8.49
N GLU A 411 22.66 -8.76 -8.84
CA GLU A 411 23.58 -8.45 -9.94
C GLU A 411 22.91 -8.58 -11.30
N LYS A 412 22.10 -9.64 -11.50
CA LYS A 412 21.34 -9.87 -12.74
C LYS A 412 20.27 -8.79 -12.98
N PHE A 413 19.65 -8.28 -11.91
CA PHE A 413 18.58 -7.28 -11.94
C PHE A 413 18.97 -6.02 -11.16
N PRO A 414 19.90 -5.21 -11.65
CA PRO A 414 20.41 -4.05 -10.92
C PRO A 414 19.38 -2.93 -10.80
N LEU A 415 19.28 -2.36 -9.60
CA LEU A 415 18.40 -1.24 -9.28
C LEU A 415 19.12 0.10 -9.48
N TYR A 416 18.48 1.08 -10.14
CA TYR A 416 19.00 2.46 -10.32
C TYR A 416 20.39 2.56 -11.01
N LYS A 417 20.64 1.72 -12.01
CA LYS A 417 21.87 1.80 -12.83
C LYS A 417 21.74 2.72 -14.02
#